data_a887214a48b06d9bb9ae18dc4aad5e65
#
_entry.id   a887214a48b06d9bb9ae18dc4aad5e65
#
_cell.length_a   1.000
_cell.length_b   1.000
_cell.length_c   1.000
_cell.angle_alpha   90.00
_cell.angle_beta   90.00
_cell.angle_gamma   90.00
#
_symmetry.space_group_name_H-M   'P 1'
#
loop_
_entity.id
_entity.type
_entity.pdbx_description
1 polymer ?
#
loop_
_entity_poly.entity_id
_entity_poly.type
_entity_poly.pdbx_seq_one_letter_code
_entity_poly.pdbx_strand_id
1 'polypeptide(L)'
;MREVEEKSYSYSNDEYLSVFVGVCKSQELLDQYLEQNYELLTEYDCIGSEFGVDFGINFYDEDFSVMIVNPNMSKDLDEVFVEAEVFDMDLLKKDYPDGLDRPYNAAIVIGRLKYEGEVKEIQNEFGYFKFLGVYPDEG
;
A
#
# COMPACT_ATOMS: atom_id res chain seq x y z
N MET A 1 11.40 0.39 19.14
CA MET A 1 10.68 -0.62 18.34
C MET A 1 9.27 -0.78 18.85
N ARG A 2 8.31 -0.86 17.95
CA ARG A 2 6.92 -1.04 18.32
C ARG A 2 6.55 -2.51 18.37
N GLU A 3 5.81 -2.89 19.38
CA GLU A 3 5.27 -4.23 19.48
C GLU A 3 3.85 -4.24 18.95
N VAL A 4 3.43 -5.36 18.36
CA VAL A 4 2.09 -5.50 17.85
C VAL A 4 1.48 -6.83 18.30
N GLU A 5 0.17 -6.83 18.31
CA GLU A 5 -0.61 -8.04 18.55
C GLU A 5 -0.55 -8.87 17.28
N GLU A 6 0.39 -9.76 17.20
CA GLU A 6 0.81 -10.39 15.95
C GLU A 6 -0.32 -10.85 15.06
N LYS A 7 -1.22 -11.60 15.52
CA LYS A 7 -2.24 -12.19 14.65
C LYS A 7 -3.39 -11.29 14.31
N SER A 8 -3.57 -10.22 15.09
CA SER A 8 -4.66 -9.28 14.86
C SER A 8 -4.49 -8.51 13.56
N TYR A 9 -3.27 -8.44 13.07
CA TYR A 9 -2.93 -7.60 11.92
C TYR A 9 -2.59 -8.38 10.67
N SER A 10 -2.90 -9.69 10.66
CA SER A 10 -2.63 -10.49 9.47
C SER A 10 -3.81 -10.42 8.52
N TYR A 11 -3.60 -9.75 7.40
CA TYR A 11 -4.63 -9.60 6.37
C TYR A 11 -4.31 -10.41 5.12
N SER A 12 -3.44 -11.42 5.22
CA SER A 12 -3.07 -12.25 4.08
C SER A 12 -4.27 -12.92 3.46
N ASN A 13 -4.42 -12.79 2.14
CA ASN A 13 -5.51 -13.41 1.42
C ASN A 13 -5.13 -13.47 -0.07
N ASP A 14 -4.87 -14.66 -0.58
CA ASP A 14 -4.41 -14.87 -1.95
C ASP A 14 -5.40 -14.43 -3.03
N GLU A 15 -6.64 -14.20 -2.66
CA GLU A 15 -7.70 -13.85 -3.62
C GLU A 15 -7.85 -12.35 -3.82
N TYR A 16 -7.16 -11.53 -3.01
CA TYR A 16 -7.35 -10.08 -3.02
C TYR A 16 -6.03 -9.31 -3.04
N LEU A 17 -6.13 -8.06 -3.47
CA LEU A 17 -5.04 -7.11 -3.33
C LEU A 17 -5.59 -5.82 -2.72
N SER A 18 -4.71 -5.04 -2.13
CA SER A 18 -5.07 -3.78 -1.48
C SER A 18 -4.35 -2.63 -2.18
N VAL A 19 -5.07 -1.53 -2.39
CA VAL A 19 -4.59 -0.40 -3.19
C VAL A 19 -4.50 0.84 -2.32
N PHE A 20 -3.34 1.51 -2.40
CA PHE A 20 -3.07 2.74 -1.67
C PHE A 20 -2.49 3.76 -2.65
N VAL A 21 -2.67 5.04 -2.33
CA VAL A 21 -2.01 6.13 -3.06
C VAL A 21 -1.29 7.02 -2.06
N GLY A 22 -0.39 7.85 -2.56
CA GLY A 22 0.32 8.75 -1.67
C GLY A 22 1.01 9.91 -2.38
N VAL A 23 1.52 10.81 -1.55
CA VAL A 23 2.38 11.90 -1.99
C VAL A 23 3.73 11.64 -1.33
N CYS A 24 4.74 11.33 -2.14
CA CYS A 24 6.05 10.96 -1.67
C CYS A 24 7.12 11.66 -2.52
N LYS A 25 8.16 12.14 -1.89
CA LYS A 25 9.17 12.94 -2.59
C LYS A 25 10.03 12.16 -3.57
N SER A 26 10.26 10.88 -3.30
CA SER A 26 11.14 10.07 -4.15
C SER A 26 10.85 8.59 -4.02
N GLN A 27 11.27 7.85 -5.03
CA GLN A 27 11.17 6.39 -5.00
C GLN A 27 11.98 5.81 -3.84
N GLU A 28 13.13 6.40 -3.55
CA GLU A 28 13.98 5.95 -2.45
C GLU A 28 13.26 6.03 -1.11
N LEU A 29 12.57 7.15 -0.85
CA LEU A 29 11.79 7.29 0.39
C LEU A 29 10.64 6.31 0.46
N LEU A 30 9.97 6.07 -0.66
CA LEU A 30 8.87 5.10 -0.69
C LEU A 30 9.40 3.70 -0.41
N ASP A 31 10.53 3.35 -1.02
CA ASP A 31 11.16 2.05 -0.79
C ASP A 31 11.52 1.86 0.67
N GLN A 32 12.05 2.89 1.32
CA GLN A 32 12.39 2.85 2.75
C GLN A 32 11.15 2.66 3.62
N TYR A 33 10.06 3.31 3.24
CA TYR A 33 8.80 3.21 3.99
C TYR A 33 8.24 1.80 3.97
N LEU A 34 8.37 1.12 2.85
CA LEU A 34 7.82 -0.21 2.65
C LEU A 34 8.81 -1.35 2.87
N GLU A 35 10.08 -1.03 3.10
CA GLU A 35 11.09 -2.06 3.34
C GLU A 35 10.78 -2.84 4.63
N GLN A 36 10.74 -4.16 4.52
CA GLN A 36 10.48 -5.03 5.65
C GLN A 36 11.78 -5.56 6.26
N ASN A 37 11.89 -5.45 7.57
CA ASN A 37 12.98 -6.04 8.31
C ASN A 37 12.56 -7.45 8.75
N TYR A 38 13.09 -8.46 8.06
CA TYR A 38 12.71 -9.85 8.32
C TYR A 38 13.15 -10.38 9.68
N GLU A 39 14.19 -9.77 10.26
CA GLU A 39 14.60 -10.13 11.61
C GLU A 39 13.50 -9.77 12.63
N LEU A 40 12.91 -8.59 12.48
CA LEU A 40 11.80 -8.18 13.34
C LEU A 40 10.60 -9.11 13.16
N LEU A 41 10.32 -9.50 11.92
CA LEU A 41 9.19 -10.38 11.62
C LEU A 41 9.37 -11.78 12.19
N THR A 42 10.57 -12.34 12.05
CA THR A 42 10.80 -13.75 12.37
C THR A 42 11.31 -14.00 13.79
N GLU A 43 12.18 -13.14 14.29
CA GLU A 43 12.81 -13.35 15.61
C GLU A 43 12.09 -12.60 16.73
N TYR A 44 11.49 -11.46 16.42
CA TYR A 44 10.87 -10.62 17.46
C TYR A 44 9.36 -10.53 17.35
N ASP A 45 8.78 -11.16 16.35
CA ASP A 45 7.33 -11.17 16.12
C ASP A 45 6.74 -9.75 16.08
N CYS A 46 7.45 -8.85 15.46
CA CYS A 46 7.07 -7.44 15.30
C CYS A 46 6.80 -7.12 13.85
N ILE A 47 6.03 -6.05 13.61
CA ILE A 47 5.85 -5.54 12.25
C ILE A 47 7.20 -5.04 11.74
N GLY A 48 7.55 -5.44 10.52
CA GLY A 48 8.88 -5.20 9.97
C GLY A 48 9.07 -3.92 9.17
N SER A 49 8.01 -3.15 8.89
CA SER A 49 8.13 -1.94 8.08
C SER A 49 7.37 -0.77 8.71
N GLU A 50 7.79 0.45 8.36
CA GLU A 50 7.08 1.65 8.81
C GLU A 50 5.66 1.68 8.27
N PHE A 51 5.48 1.31 6.99
CA PHE A 51 4.17 1.18 6.37
C PHE A 51 3.31 0.19 7.15
N GLY A 52 3.86 -0.96 7.48
CA GLY A 52 3.14 -1.97 8.24
C GLY A 52 2.71 -1.47 9.61
N VAL A 53 3.58 -0.74 10.30
CA VAL A 53 3.25 -0.17 11.60
C VAL A 53 2.09 0.82 11.49
N ASP A 54 2.15 1.70 10.49
CA ASP A 54 1.13 2.74 10.33
C ASP A 54 -0.25 2.19 10.02
N PHE A 55 -0.32 1.13 9.21
CA PHE A 55 -1.60 0.53 8.81
C PHE A 55 -1.95 -0.75 9.58
N GLY A 56 -1.09 -1.19 10.47
CA GLY A 56 -1.35 -2.41 11.25
C GLY A 56 -1.23 -3.68 10.43
N ILE A 57 -0.35 -3.70 9.45
CA ILE A 57 -0.12 -4.85 8.59
C ILE A 57 1.19 -5.51 9.00
N ASN A 58 1.12 -6.71 9.56
CA ASN A 58 2.33 -7.35 10.09
C ASN A 58 3.24 -7.93 9.01
N PHE A 59 2.68 -8.33 7.87
CA PHE A 59 3.48 -8.88 6.77
C PHE A 59 2.75 -8.70 5.44
N TYR A 60 3.50 -8.47 4.38
CA TYR A 60 2.99 -8.49 3.02
C TYR A 60 4.08 -9.05 2.11
N ASP A 61 3.65 -9.64 0.99
CA ASP A 61 4.56 -10.30 0.06
C ASP A 61 5.09 -9.29 -0.96
N GLU A 62 6.35 -8.92 -0.82
CA GLU A 62 6.97 -7.93 -1.70
C GLU A 62 7.03 -8.39 -3.16
N ASP A 63 7.11 -9.70 -3.40
CA ASP A 63 7.15 -10.24 -4.75
C ASP A 63 5.84 -10.05 -5.51
N PHE A 64 4.74 -9.86 -4.78
CA PHE A 64 3.42 -9.63 -5.36
C PHE A 64 2.94 -8.20 -5.17
N SER A 65 3.85 -7.30 -4.86
CA SER A 65 3.52 -5.90 -4.57
C SER A 65 4.23 -4.97 -5.54
N VAL A 66 3.59 -3.83 -5.81
CA VAL A 66 4.16 -2.77 -6.65
C VAL A 66 4.09 -1.48 -5.87
N MET A 67 5.20 -0.75 -5.85
CA MET A 67 5.27 0.54 -5.16
C MET A 67 6.11 1.48 -6.03
N ILE A 68 5.44 2.47 -6.60
CA ILE A 68 6.01 3.35 -7.63
C ILE A 68 5.77 4.80 -7.27
N VAL A 69 6.80 5.63 -7.44
CA VAL A 69 6.66 7.08 -7.38
C VAL A 69 6.80 7.61 -8.80
N ASN A 70 5.73 8.24 -9.29
CA ASN A 70 5.72 8.86 -10.61
C ASN A 70 6.37 10.24 -10.56
N PRO A 71 6.96 10.71 -11.65
CA PRO A 71 7.60 12.03 -11.68
C PRO A 71 6.62 13.19 -11.53
N ASN A 72 5.36 12.98 -11.85
CA ASN A 72 4.34 14.03 -11.80
C ASN A 72 3.17 13.64 -10.92
N MET A 73 2.55 14.63 -10.30
CA MET A 73 1.33 14.45 -9.53
C MET A 73 0.14 14.40 -10.45
N SER A 74 -0.85 13.58 -10.13
CA SER A 74 -2.08 13.51 -10.91
C SER A 74 -3.28 13.04 -10.08
N LYS A 75 -4.47 13.46 -10.49
CA LYS A 75 -5.73 12.95 -9.95
C LYS A 75 -6.28 11.82 -10.82
N ASP A 76 -5.68 11.59 -11.98
CA ASP A 76 -6.12 10.58 -12.93
C ASP A 76 -5.58 9.21 -12.53
N LEU A 77 -6.48 8.27 -12.31
CA LEU A 77 -6.11 6.91 -11.91
C LEU A 77 -5.17 6.24 -12.92
N ASP A 78 -5.40 6.45 -14.20
CA ASP A 78 -4.55 5.86 -15.23
C ASP A 78 -3.13 6.41 -15.17
N GLU A 79 -2.98 7.67 -14.80
CA GLU A 79 -1.64 8.27 -14.68
C GLU A 79 -0.92 7.85 -13.42
N VAL A 80 -1.63 7.82 -12.29
CA VAL A 80 -1.02 7.44 -11.01
C VAL A 80 -0.62 5.96 -11.02
N PHE A 81 -1.44 5.11 -11.60
CA PHE A 81 -1.21 3.66 -11.63
C PHE A 81 -0.61 3.14 -12.93
N VAL A 82 -0.07 4.01 -13.77
CA VAL A 82 0.43 3.63 -15.09
C VAL A 82 1.45 2.47 -15.02
N GLU A 83 2.31 2.45 -14.01
CA GLU A 83 3.28 1.38 -13.84
C GLU A 83 2.90 0.38 -12.75
N ALA A 84 1.73 0.56 -12.17
CA ALA A 84 1.23 -0.30 -11.11
C ALA A 84 -0.09 -0.97 -11.50
N GLU A 85 -0.35 -1.08 -12.80
CA GLU A 85 -1.60 -1.60 -13.33
C GLU A 85 -1.55 -3.12 -13.36
N VAL A 86 -1.68 -3.74 -12.21
CA VAL A 86 -1.57 -5.18 -12.03
C VAL A 86 -2.91 -5.85 -11.72
N PHE A 87 -4.00 -5.11 -11.86
CA PHE A 87 -5.34 -5.60 -11.57
C PHE A 87 -6.33 -4.93 -12.52
N ASP A 88 -7.60 -5.30 -12.39
CA ASP A 88 -8.65 -4.72 -13.25
C ASP A 88 -8.92 -3.27 -12.82
N MET A 89 -8.36 -2.34 -13.57
CA MET A 89 -8.51 -0.91 -13.28
C MET A 89 -9.96 -0.44 -13.39
N ASP A 90 -10.80 -1.14 -14.13
CA ASP A 90 -12.20 -0.75 -14.24
C ASP A 90 -12.91 -0.83 -12.88
N LEU A 91 -12.52 -1.76 -12.03
CA LEU A 91 -13.07 -1.88 -10.69
C LEU A 91 -12.71 -0.66 -9.84
N LEU A 92 -11.46 -0.23 -9.93
CA LEU A 92 -11.01 0.96 -9.20
C LEU A 92 -11.71 2.21 -9.73
N LYS A 93 -11.81 2.34 -11.04
CA LYS A 93 -12.48 3.50 -11.67
C LYS A 93 -13.95 3.58 -11.31
N LYS A 94 -14.58 2.45 -11.07
CA LYS A 94 -15.98 2.40 -10.67
C LYS A 94 -16.20 3.04 -9.30
N ASP A 95 -15.23 2.84 -8.40
CA ASP A 95 -15.27 3.42 -7.07
C ASP A 95 -14.87 4.90 -7.08
N TYR A 96 -14.08 5.32 -8.06
CA TYR A 96 -13.57 6.69 -8.18
C TYR A 96 -13.85 7.24 -9.58
N PRO A 97 -15.14 7.39 -9.95
CA PRO A 97 -15.50 7.76 -11.33
C PRO A 97 -15.02 9.17 -11.74
N ASP A 98 -14.79 10.04 -10.79
CA ASP A 98 -14.32 11.39 -11.05
C ASP A 98 -12.81 11.56 -10.80
N GLY A 99 -12.11 10.43 -10.62
CA GLY A 99 -10.70 10.45 -10.28
C GLY A 99 -10.48 10.55 -8.78
N LEU A 100 -9.24 10.87 -8.40
CA LEU A 100 -8.86 10.95 -7.00
C LEU A 100 -9.26 12.30 -6.40
N ASP A 101 -9.32 12.36 -5.08
CA ASP A 101 -9.74 13.56 -4.35
C ASP A 101 -8.73 14.72 -4.45
N ARG A 102 -7.48 14.39 -4.75
CA ARG A 102 -6.39 15.35 -4.87
C ARG A 102 -5.28 14.71 -5.71
N PRO A 103 -4.29 15.49 -6.16
CA PRO A 103 -3.18 14.88 -6.90
C PRO A 103 -2.31 14.00 -6.02
N TYR A 104 -1.86 12.87 -6.59
CA TYR A 104 -0.94 11.93 -5.95
C TYR A 104 0.15 11.54 -6.94
N ASN A 105 1.30 11.12 -6.42
CA ASN A 105 2.37 10.63 -7.27
C ASN A 105 2.82 9.21 -6.91
N ALA A 106 2.37 8.69 -5.79
CA ALA A 106 2.77 7.35 -5.35
C ALA A 106 1.62 6.37 -5.48
N ALA A 107 1.92 5.20 -6.04
CA ALA A 107 0.97 4.10 -6.17
C ALA A 107 1.52 2.89 -5.43
N ILE A 108 0.72 2.31 -4.56
CA ILE A 108 1.10 1.13 -3.79
C ILE A 108 0.02 0.09 -3.98
N VAL A 109 0.39 -1.06 -4.56
CA VAL A 109 -0.52 -2.19 -4.72
C VAL A 109 0.10 -3.38 -3.99
N ILE A 110 -0.56 -3.84 -2.94
CA ILE A 110 -0.07 -4.95 -2.14
C ILE A 110 -0.88 -6.19 -2.52
N GLY A 111 -0.25 -7.11 -3.24
CA GLY A 111 -0.90 -8.35 -3.64
C GLY A 111 -1.04 -9.32 -2.48
N ARG A 112 -1.96 -10.24 -2.60
CA ARG A 112 -2.25 -11.26 -1.59
C ARG A 112 -2.55 -10.69 -0.23
N LEU A 113 -3.26 -9.55 -0.22
CA LEU A 113 -3.60 -8.86 1.02
C LEU A 113 -5.01 -8.30 0.90
N LYS A 114 -5.82 -8.57 1.92
CA LYS A 114 -7.14 -7.98 2.05
C LYS A 114 -7.16 -7.11 3.29
N TYR A 115 -6.80 -5.85 3.12
CA TYR A 115 -6.71 -4.92 4.23
C TYR A 115 -8.10 -4.60 4.79
N GLU A 116 -8.29 -4.85 6.07
CA GLU A 116 -9.56 -4.62 6.75
C GLU A 116 -9.39 -3.73 7.98
N GLY A 117 -8.26 -3.04 8.06
CA GLY A 117 -7.96 -2.15 9.18
C GLY A 117 -8.76 -0.87 9.17
N GLU A 118 -8.75 -0.18 10.29
CA GLU A 118 -9.49 1.07 10.45
C GLU A 118 -8.73 2.29 9.96
N VAL A 119 -7.41 2.21 9.85
CA VAL A 119 -6.59 3.33 9.40
C VAL A 119 -6.77 3.48 7.89
N LYS A 120 -7.24 4.64 7.45
CA LYS A 120 -7.50 4.91 6.04
C LYS A 120 -6.51 5.90 5.45
N GLU A 121 -5.90 6.74 6.26
CA GLU A 121 -4.91 7.70 5.79
C GLU A 121 -3.90 8.00 6.90
N ILE A 122 -2.68 8.31 6.49
CA ILE A 122 -1.55 8.57 7.37
C ILE A 122 -0.69 9.67 6.77
N GLN A 123 -0.20 10.56 7.61
CA GLN A 123 0.81 11.53 7.22
C GLN A 123 2.00 11.38 8.17
N ASN A 124 3.19 11.25 7.60
CA ASN A 124 4.43 11.04 8.37
C ASN A 124 5.63 11.64 7.63
N GLU A 125 6.84 11.34 8.11
CA GLU A 125 8.06 11.86 7.49
C GLU A 125 8.30 11.37 6.06
N PHE A 126 7.68 10.27 5.66
CA PHE A 126 7.81 9.70 4.31
C PHE A 126 6.84 10.33 3.32
N GLY A 127 5.75 10.88 3.80
CA GLY A 127 4.75 11.51 2.96
C GLY A 127 3.34 11.36 3.49
N TYR A 128 2.37 11.45 2.58
CA TYR A 128 0.97 11.26 2.89
C TYR A 128 0.47 10.02 2.13
N PHE A 129 -0.22 9.12 2.82
CA PHE A 129 -0.67 7.87 2.21
C PHE A 129 -2.13 7.60 2.55
N LYS A 130 -2.87 7.09 1.57
CA LYS A 130 -4.30 6.85 1.70
C LYS A 130 -4.68 5.50 1.12
N PHE A 131 -5.48 4.74 1.87
CA PHE A 131 -6.04 3.48 1.42
C PHE A 131 -7.23 3.73 0.49
N LEU A 132 -7.24 3.11 -0.68
CA LEU A 132 -8.32 3.27 -1.65
C LEU A 132 -9.33 2.12 -1.60
N GLY A 133 -8.88 0.88 -1.50
CA GLY A 133 -9.79 -0.24 -1.50
C GLY A 133 -9.11 -1.58 -1.69
N VAL A 134 -9.92 -2.63 -1.62
CA VAL A 134 -9.51 -4.02 -1.82
C VAL A 134 -10.19 -4.53 -3.08
N TYR A 135 -9.42 -5.20 -3.95
CA TYR A 135 -9.92 -5.69 -5.23
C TYR A 135 -9.47 -7.12 -5.47
N PRO A 136 -10.19 -7.88 -6.31
CA PRO A 136 -9.79 -9.26 -6.60
C PRO A 136 -8.41 -9.29 -7.26
N ASP A 137 -7.58 -10.21 -6.82
CA ASP A 137 -6.27 -10.45 -7.40
C ASP A 137 -6.38 -11.62 -8.34
N GLU A 138 -6.40 -11.34 -9.64
CA GLU A 138 -6.58 -12.36 -10.66
C GLU A 138 -5.25 -12.88 -11.21
N GLY A 139 -4.17 -12.27 -10.80
CA GLY A 139 -2.86 -12.61 -11.27
C GLY A 139 -2.13 -13.56 -10.36
#